data_942f4739b0bf35fa9d643ba36aabd1a4
#
_entry.id   942f4739b0bf35fa9d643ba36aabd1a4
#
_cell.length_a   1.000
_cell.length_b   1.000
_cell.length_c   1.000
_cell.angle_alpha   90.00
_cell.angle_beta   90.00
_cell.angle_gamma   90.00
#
_symmetry.space_group_name_H-M   'P 1'
#
loop_
_entity.id
_entity.type
_entity.pdbx_description
1 polymer ?
#
loop_
_entity_poly.entity_id
_entity_poly.type
_entity_poly.pdbx_seq_one_letter_code
_entity_poly.pdbx_strand_id
1 'polypeptide(L)'
;VVNGEMTAVLDGNWPADTPNQEELGEKIAARMTGADEQAVRAATLDSVRAIMMIRAYRFRGHLAADLDPLGLEPPASHPELDPTSYGFAEEDFDRPIFIDNVLGLETATIREMIEILRRTYCGTLAIEFMHISDPEEKAWLQERVEGPDKEIVFTHEGKRAIFQKLAETEGLEKFLDVKYTGTKRFGLDGGEAVVPALEQIIKRGGNLGVREIVLGMPHRGRLNVLTNVMAKPFSALFHEFKGGSSNPDEIEGSGDVK
;
A
#
# COMPACT_ATOMS: atom_id res chain seq x y z
N VAL A 1 9.14 -25.26 -2.86
CA VAL A 1 7.82 -25.47 -2.23
C VAL A 1 6.92 -24.42 -2.84
N VAL A 2 6.08 -24.84 -3.79
CA VAL A 2 5.07 -23.97 -4.39
C VAL A 2 4.02 -23.73 -3.30
N ASN A 3 3.79 -22.47 -2.97
CA ASN A 3 2.84 -22.09 -1.93
C ASN A 3 1.45 -22.62 -2.31
N GLY A 4 0.66 -23.16 -1.36
CA GLY A 4 -0.64 -23.77 -1.62
C GLY A 4 -1.61 -22.87 -2.39
N GLU A 5 -1.49 -21.54 -2.25
CA GLU A 5 -2.24 -20.55 -3.03
C GLU A 5 -1.91 -20.57 -4.53
N MET A 6 -0.63 -20.76 -4.89
CA MET A 6 -0.23 -20.86 -6.29
C MET A 6 -0.77 -22.15 -6.93
N THR A 7 -0.84 -23.25 -6.18
CA THR A 7 -1.43 -24.50 -6.64
C THR A 7 -2.93 -24.35 -6.83
N ALA A 8 -3.64 -23.70 -5.90
CA ALA A 8 -5.07 -23.41 -6.02
C ALA A 8 -5.40 -22.52 -7.25
N VAL A 9 -4.53 -21.55 -7.58
CA VAL A 9 -4.67 -20.73 -8.78
C VAL A 9 -4.49 -21.53 -10.05
N LEU A 10 -3.51 -22.44 -10.08
CA LEU A 10 -3.23 -23.31 -11.25
C LEU A 10 -4.29 -24.37 -11.46
N ASP A 11 -4.90 -24.88 -10.39
CA ASP A 11 -5.95 -25.89 -10.44
C ASP A 11 -7.36 -25.31 -10.60
N GLY A 12 -7.48 -23.96 -10.71
CA GLY A 12 -8.78 -23.29 -10.80
C GLY A 12 -9.55 -23.23 -9.47
N ASN A 13 -8.99 -23.74 -8.39
CA ASN A 13 -9.52 -23.64 -7.04
C ASN A 13 -9.04 -22.31 -6.39
N TRP A 14 -9.84 -21.29 -6.52
CA TRP A 14 -9.55 -20.00 -5.90
C TRP A 14 -9.80 -20.07 -4.38
N PRO A 15 -8.95 -19.45 -3.54
CA PRO A 15 -9.26 -19.33 -2.11
C PRO A 15 -10.59 -18.61 -1.86
N ALA A 16 -11.09 -18.70 -0.64
CA ALA A 16 -12.43 -18.30 -0.18
C ALA A 16 -12.91 -16.86 -0.54
N ASP A 17 -12.06 -16.03 -1.10
CA ASP A 17 -12.41 -14.68 -1.57
C ASP A 17 -13.17 -14.65 -2.91
N THR A 18 -13.37 -15.81 -3.55
CA THR A 18 -14.21 -15.91 -4.76
C THR A 18 -15.57 -16.44 -4.30
N PRO A 19 -16.63 -15.65 -4.42
CA PRO A 19 -17.95 -16.10 -4.04
C PRO A 19 -18.31 -17.37 -4.82
N ASN A 20 -18.86 -18.35 -4.13
CA ASN A 20 -19.41 -19.53 -4.78
C ASN A 20 -20.48 -19.09 -5.77
N GLN A 21 -20.35 -19.50 -7.04
CA GLN A 21 -21.28 -19.11 -8.10
C GLN A 21 -22.73 -19.51 -7.78
N GLU A 22 -22.94 -20.65 -7.10
CA GLU A 22 -24.27 -21.09 -6.67
C GLU A 22 -24.85 -20.16 -5.62
N GLU A 23 -24.10 -19.82 -4.57
CA GLU A 23 -24.52 -18.91 -3.53
C GLU A 23 -24.79 -17.49 -4.08
N LEU A 24 -23.93 -17.02 -4.96
CA LEU A 24 -24.12 -15.73 -5.66
C LEU A 24 -25.38 -15.75 -6.52
N GLY A 25 -25.60 -16.84 -7.24
CA GLY A 25 -26.80 -17.05 -8.05
C GLY A 25 -28.08 -17.06 -7.22
N GLU A 26 -28.09 -17.70 -6.07
CA GLU A 26 -29.23 -17.70 -5.13
C GLU A 26 -29.53 -16.28 -4.60
N LYS A 27 -28.51 -15.53 -4.20
CA LYS A 27 -28.66 -14.15 -3.74
C LYS A 27 -29.23 -13.23 -4.85
N ILE A 28 -28.76 -13.39 -6.08
CA ILE A 28 -29.27 -12.64 -7.24
C ILE A 28 -30.71 -13.05 -7.56
N ALA A 29 -31.03 -14.34 -7.58
CA ALA A 29 -32.38 -14.84 -7.84
C ALA A 29 -33.40 -14.30 -6.82
N ALA A 30 -32.99 -14.25 -5.54
CA ALA A 30 -33.83 -13.68 -4.49
C ALA A 30 -34.16 -12.19 -4.71
N ARG A 31 -33.26 -11.43 -5.34
CA ARG A 31 -33.47 -10.01 -5.68
C ARG A 31 -34.26 -9.80 -6.97
N MET A 32 -34.07 -10.68 -7.93
CA MET A 32 -34.72 -10.63 -9.25
C MET A 32 -36.06 -11.42 -9.24
N THR A 33 -36.88 -11.19 -8.23
CA THR A 33 -38.16 -11.89 -8.08
C THR A 33 -39.03 -11.78 -9.35
N GLY A 34 -39.33 -12.92 -9.97
CA GLY A 34 -40.11 -12.95 -11.21
C GLY A 34 -39.29 -12.84 -12.52
N ALA A 35 -37.97 -12.74 -12.43
CA ALA A 35 -37.11 -12.85 -13.61
C ALA A 35 -37.02 -14.30 -14.13
N ASP A 36 -36.77 -14.46 -15.41
CA ASP A 36 -36.53 -15.77 -15.97
C ASP A 36 -35.12 -16.30 -15.57
N GLU A 37 -34.93 -17.59 -15.69
CA GLU A 37 -33.67 -18.26 -15.34
C GLU A 37 -32.49 -17.71 -16.17
N GLN A 38 -32.75 -17.33 -17.41
CA GLN A 38 -31.70 -16.79 -18.31
C GLN A 38 -31.23 -15.41 -17.84
N ALA A 39 -32.12 -14.55 -17.37
CA ALA A 39 -31.78 -13.24 -16.81
C ALA A 39 -30.97 -13.37 -15.51
N VAL A 40 -31.36 -14.27 -14.62
CA VAL A 40 -30.60 -14.56 -13.39
C VAL A 40 -29.19 -15.07 -13.72
N ARG A 41 -29.08 -15.98 -14.68
CA ARG A 41 -27.78 -16.51 -15.11
C ARG A 41 -26.88 -15.43 -15.71
N ALA A 42 -27.44 -14.55 -16.53
CA ALA A 42 -26.68 -13.41 -17.11
C ALA A 42 -26.17 -12.46 -16.01
N ALA A 43 -27.03 -12.09 -15.05
CA ALA A 43 -26.65 -11.24 -13.93
C ALA A 43 -25.57 -11.89 -13.03
N THR A 44 -25.69 -13.20 -12.80
CA THR A 44 -24.66 -13.95 -12.06
C THR A 44 -23.32 -13.95 -12.77
N LEU A 45 -23.32 -14.13 -14.09
CA LEU A 45 -22.11 -14.10 -14.91
C LEU A 45 -21.45 -12.70 -14.85
N ASP A 46 -22.23 -11.64 -14.92
CA ASP A 46 -21.71 -10.27 -14.80
C ASP A 46 -21.11 -10.00 -13.42
N SER A 47 -21.75 -10.47 -12.37
CA SER A 47 -21.22 -10.39 -11.00
C SER A 47 -19.87 -11.11 -10.86
N VAL A 48 -19.77 -12.33 -11.39
CA VAL A 48 -18.50 -13.09 -11.38
C VAL A 48 -17.41 -12.34 -12.14
N ARG A 49 -17.70 -11.81 -13.33
CA ARG A 49 -16.76 -11.04 -14.15
C ARG A 49 -16.29 -9.78 -13.44
N ALA A 50 -17.22 -9.05 -12.81
CA ALA A 50 -16.90 -7.85 -12.04
C ALA A 50 -15.97 -8.18 -10.84
N ILE A 51 -16.26 -9.24 -10.10
CA ILE A 51 -15.43 -9.67 -8.97
C ILE A 51 -14.05 -10.13 -9.46
N MET A 52 -13.96 -10.81 -10.60
CA MET A 52 -12.66 -11.15 -11.20
C MET A 52 -11.84 -9.91 -11.56
N MET A 53 -12.47 -8.88 -12.13
CA MET A 53 -11.84 -7.58 -12.41
C MET A 53 -11.35 -6.91 -11.12
N ILE A 54 -12.18 -6.84 -10.08
CA ILE A 54 -11.80 -6.29 -8.77
C ILE A 54 -10.55 -7.03 -8.25
N ARG A 55 -10.57 -8.36 -8.30
CA ARG A 55 -9.43 -9.18 -7.89
C ARG A 55 -8.17 -8.88 -8.70
N ALA A 56 -8.27 -8.68 -9.99
CA ALA A 56 -7.13 -8.32 -10.83
C ALA A 56 -6.48 -6.99 -10.38
N TYR A 57 -7.28 -6.00 -10.01
CA TYR A 57 -6.74 -4.75 -9.45
C TYR A 57 -6.00 -4.98 -8.12
N ARG A 58 -6.49 -5.86 -7.25
CA ARG A 58 -5.81 -6.21 -5.98
C ARG A 58 -4.45 -6.83 -6.20
N PHE A 59 -4.28 -7.62 -7.28
CA PHE A 59 -3.02 -8.29 -7.61
C PHE A 59 -2.10 -7.45 -8.49
N ARG A 60 -2.63 -6.64 -9.39
CA ARG A 60 -1.87 -6.00 -10.48
C ARG A 60 -2.02 -4.49 -10.56
N GLY A 61 -2.88 -3.89 -9.73
CA GLY A 61 -3.11 -2.45 -9.76
C GLY A 61 -1.83 -1.64 -9.54
N HIS A 62 -0.90 -2.15 -8.74
CA HIS A 62 0.41 -1.56 -8.50
C HIS A 62 1.23 -1.35 -9.80
N LEU A 63 1.02 -2.20 -10.82
CA LEU A 63 1.71 -2.06 -12.11
C LEU A 63 1.26 -0.81 -12.89
N ALA A 64 0.05 -0.33 -12.63
CA ALA A 64 -0.51 0.89 -13.23
C ALA A 64 -0.47 2.10 -12.30
N ALA A 65 0.27 2.00 -11.18
CA ALA A 65 0.46 3.10 -10.24
C ALA A 65 1.43 4.14 -10.79
N ASP A 66 1.17 5.42 -10.50
CA ASP A 66 2.01 6.54 -10.87
C ASP A 66 3.09 6.74 -9.78
N LEU A 67 4.16 5.97 -9.87
CA LEU A 67 5.24 5.93 -8.87
C LEU A 67 6.46 6.78 -9.27
N ASP A 68 6.47 7.36 -10.48
CA ASP A 68 7.57 8.20 -10.93
C ASP A 68 7.26 9.69 -10.74
N PRO A 69 7.79 10.34 -9.69
CA PRO A 69 7.53 11.75 -9.43
C PRO A 69 8.14 12.68 -10.49
N LEU A 70 9.03 12.17 -11.33
CA LEU A 70 9.64 12.94 -12.44
C LEU A 70 8.87 12.78 -13.74
N GLY A 71 7.94 11.81 -13.82
CA GLY A 71 7.14 11.56 -15.02
C GLY A 71 7.97 11.12 -16.23
N LEU A 72 9.11 10.45 -16.00
CA LEU A 72 9.98 9.96 -17.07
C LEU A 72 9.40 8.71 -17.73
N GLU A 73 8.69 7.90 -16.94
CA GLU A 73 8.00 6.71 -17.41
C GLU A 73 6.50 6.82 -17.09
N PRO A 74 5.62 6.76 -18.10
CA PRO A 74 4.19 6.76 -17.84
C PRO A 74 3.76 5.47 -17.13
N PRO A 75 2.71 5.49 -16.29
CA PRO A 75 2.16 4.28 -15.68
C PRO A 75 1.85 3.22 -16.75
N ALA A 76 2.22 1.97 -16.48
CA ALA A 76 1.99 0.88 -17.40
C ALA A 76 0.49 0.57 -17.50
N SER A 77 0.02 0.19 -18.69
CA SER A 77 -1.30 -0.41 -18.85
C SER A 77 -1.18 -1.93 -18.77
N HIS A 78 -2.14 -2.58 -18.11
CA HIS A 78 -2.18 -4.04 -18.05
C HIS A 78 -3.55 -4.53 -18.52
N PRO A 79 -3.61 -5.55 -19.43
CA PRO A 79 -4.88 -6.01 -20.00
C PRO A 79 -5.90 -6.46 -18.96
N GLU A 80 -5.46 -7.08 -17.86
CA GLU A 80 -6.35 -7.52 -16.78
C GLU A 80 -6.96 -6.35 -15.97
N LEU A 81 -6.50 -5.11 -16.17
CA LEU A 81 -7.10 -3.93 -15.56
C LEU A 81 -8.12 -3.24 -16.50
N ASP A 82 -8.32 -3.78 -17.69
CA ASP A 82 -9.28 -3.29 -18.66
C ASP A 82 -10.60 -4.09 -18.55
N PRO A 83 -11.75 -3.45 -18.29
CA PRO A 83 -13.05 -4.12 -18.19
C PRO A 83 -13.42 -4.90 -19.44
N THR A 84 -12.96 -4.48 -20.61
CA THR A 84 -13.25 -5.15 -21.87
C THR A 84 -12.67 -6.56 -21.92
N SER A 85 -11.57 -6.82 -21.19
CA SER A 85 -10.98 -8.16 -21.04
C SER A 85 -11.90 -9.15 -20.31
N TYR A 86 -12.89 -8.64 -19.58
CA TYR A 86 -13.91 -9.44 -18.89
C TYR A 86 -15.23 -9.51 -19.67
N GLY A 87 -15.26 -8.95 -20.88
CA GLY A 87 -16.42 -8.97 -21.77
C GLY A 87 -17.47 -7.91 -21.45
N PHE A 88 -17.09 -6.82 -20.77
CA PHE A 88 -17.93 -5.65 -20.60
C PHE A 88 -17.70 -4.70 -21.79
N ALA A 89 -18.78 -4.31 -22.47
CA ALA A 89 -18.77 -3.25 -23.46
C ALA A 89 -19.04 -1.89 -22.77
N GLU A 90 -18.77 -0.79 -23.46
CA GLU A 90 -18.96 0.55 -22.88
C GLU A 90 -20.42 0.83 -22.47
N GLU A 91 -21.36 0.21 -23.16
CA GLU A 91 -22.79 0.28 -22.86
C GLU A 91 -23.14 -0.36 -21.50
N ASP A 92 -22.31 -1.27 -21.00
CA ASP A 92 -22.49 -1.95 -19.72
C ASP A 92 -21.97 -1.11 -18.53
N PHE A 93 -21.16 -0.08 -18.78
CA PHE A 93 -20.39 0.61 -17.74
C PHE A 93 -21.24 1.35 -16.71
N ASP A 94 -22.45 1.75 -17.07
CA ASP A 94 -23.36 2.47 -16.18
C ASP A 94 -24.50 1.57 -15.65
N ARG A 95 -24.49 0.27 -15.97
CA ARG A 95 -25.46 -0.69 -15.47
C ARG A 95 -25.05 -1.21 -14.08
N PRO A 96 -25.98 -1.16 -13.08
CA PRO A 96 -25.70 -1.71 -11.77
C PRO A 96 -25.47 -3.22 -11.80
N ILE A 97 -24.38 -3.68 -11.19
CA ILE A 97 -24.00 -5.08 -11.06
C ILE A 97 -23.96 -5.42 -9.58
N PHE A 98 -24.52 -6.56 -9.20
CA PHE A 98 -24.46 -7.05 -7.83
C PHE A 98 -23.05 -7.59 -7.52
N ILE A 99 -22.40 -7.06 -6.47
CA ILE A 99 -21.05 -7.43 -6.08
C ILE A 99 -20.94 -7.90 -4.63
N ASP A 100 -22.08 -8.17 -3.98
CA ASP A 100 -22.19 -8.79 -2.66
C ASP A 100 -21.28 -8.15 -1.58
N ASN A 101 -21.33 -6.83 -1.46
CA ASN A 101 -20.51 -6.04 -0.53
C ASN A 101 -18.98 -6.08 -0.77
N VAL A 102 -18.52 -6.64 -1.86
CA VAL A 102 -17.15 -6.43 -2.32
C VAL A 102 -16.97 -4.93 -2.58
N LEU A 103 -15.88 -4.33 -2.16
CA LEU A 103 -15.64 -2.87 -2.10
C LEU A 103 -16.56 -2.11 -1.10
N GLY A 104 -17.26 -2.81 -0.21
CA GLY A 104 -18.23 -2.23 0.72
C GLY A 104 -19.56 -1.78 0.08
N LEU A 105 -19.81 -2.20 -1.16
CA LEU A 105 -21.00 -1.88 -1.93
C LEU A 105 -21.77 -3.15 -2.28
N GLU A 106 -23.09 -3.15 -2.07
CA GLU A 106 -23.94 -4.27 -2.46
C GLU A 106 -24.04 -4.39 -3.99
N THR A 107 -24.19 -3.26 -4.66
CA THR A 107 -24.22 -3.11 -6.11
C THR A 107 -23.35 -1.94 -6.51
N ALA A 108 -22.68 -2.03 -7.65
CA ALA A 108 -21.92 -0.93 -8.24
C ALA A 108 -21.93 -1.04 -9.77
N THR A 109 -21.74 0.07 -10.44
CA THR A 109 -21.47 0.12 -11.87
C THR A 109 -19.99 -0.16 -12.14
N ILE A 110 -19.64 -0.59 -13.35
CA ILE A 110 -18.23 -0.76 -13.75
C ILE A 110 -17.46 0.54 -13.57
N ARG A 111 -18.06 1.68 -13.88
CA ARG A 111 -17.45 3.01 -13.73
C ARG A 111 -17.09 3.32 -12.28
N GLU A 112 -18.01 3.09 -11.36
CA GLU A 112 -17.77 3.26 -9.91
C GLU A 112 -16.69 2.31 -9.39
N MET A 113 -16.74 1.04 -9.81
CA MET A 113 -15.72 0.06 -9.42
C MET A 113 -14.33 0.50 -9.89
N ILE A 114 -14.18 0.92 -11.15
CA ILE A 114 -12.90 1.38 -11.70
C ILE A 114 -12.41 2.62 -10.96
N GLU A 115 -13.28 3.58 -10.66
CA GLU A 115 -12.91 4.79 -9.92
C GLU A 115 -12.35 4.42 -8.54
N ILE A 116 -13.05 3.57 -7.78
CA ILE A 116 -12.58 3.10 -6.47
C ILE A 116 -11.25 2.35 -6.60
N LEU A 117 -11.14 1.42 -7.53
CA LEU A 117 -9.98 0.56 -7.71
C LEU A 117 -8.76 1.35 -8.16
N ARG A 118 -8.91 2.26 -9.14
CA ARG A 118 -7.80 3.10 -9.58
C ARG A 118 -7.33 4.05 -8.50
N ARG A 119 -8.24 4.67 -7.77
CA ARG A 119 -7.92 5.52 -6.63
C ARG A 119 -7.18 4.74 -5.53
N THR A 120 -7.51 3.47 -5.34
CA THR A 120 -6.93 2.62 -4.30
C THR A 120 -5.56 2.06 -4.69
N TYR A 121 -5.44 1.54 -5.90
CA TYR A 121 -4.29 0.72 -6.30
C TYR A 121 -3.40 1.36 -7.35
N CYS A 122 -3.87 2.38 -8.07
CA CYS A 122 -3.14 2.99 -9.19
C CYS A 122 -2.78 4.47 -8.94
N GLY A 123 -2.77 4.91 -7.68
CA GLY A 123 -2.37 6.27 -7.33
C GLY A 123 -0.84 6.43 -7.26
N THR A 124 -0.39 7.47 -6.54
CA THR A 124 1.04 7.73 -6.27
C THR A 124 1.63 6.85 -5.16
N LEU A 125 0.83 5.96 -4.60
CA LEU A 125 1.18 4.93 -3.62
C LEU A 125 0.64 3.59 -4.11
N ALA A 126 1.50 2.58 -4.19
CA ALA A 126 1.10 1.22 -4.49
C ALA A 126 0.99 0.39 -3.20
N ILE A 127 -0.01 -0.47 -3.13
CA ILE A 127 -0.26 -1.35 -1.99
C ILE A 127 -0.34 -2.80 -2.50
N GLU A 128 0.51 -3.65 -1.94
CA GLU A 128 0.59 -5.08 -2.26
C GLU A 128 0.43 -5.90 -0.99
N PHE A 129 -0.69 -6.59 -0.82
CA PHE A 129 -0.98 -7.40 0.37
C PHE A 129 -1.54 -8.79 0.04
N MET A 130 -1.81 -9.09 -1.24
CA MET A 130 -2.41 -10.36 -1.65
C MET A 130 -1.53 -11.59 -1.41
N HIS A 131 -0.24 -11.38 -1.09
CA HIS A 131 0.71 -12.44 -0.70
C HIS A 131 0.53 -12.90 0.75
N ILE A 132 -0.26 -12.19 1.56
CA ILE A 132 -0.54 -12.57 2.96
C ILE A 132 -1.37 -13.83 2.96
N SER A 133 -0.87 -14.87 3.65
CA SER A 133 -1.52 -16.18 3.70
C SER A 133 -2.67 -16.25 4.70
N ASP A 134 -2.60 -15.42 5.76
CA ASP A 134 -3.67 -15.36 6.75
C ASP A 134 -4.91 -14.64 6.19
N PRO A 135 -6.06 -15.30 6.10
CA PRO A 135 -7.25 -14.69 5.49
C PRO A 135 -7.85 -13.58 6.33
N GLU A 136 -7.71 -13.60 7.67
CA GLU A 136 -8.24 -12.57 8.55
C GLU A 136 -7.41 -11.29 8.45
N GLU A 137 -6.08 -11.41 8.43
CA GLU A 137 -5.17 -10.28 8.21
C GLU A 137 -5.41 -9.65 6.82
N LYS A 138 -5.53 -10.48 5.80
CA LYS A 138 -5.80 -10.03 4.43
C LYS A 138 -7.12 -9.30 4.31
N ALA A 139 -8.21 -9.86 4.87
CA ALA A 139 -9.53 -9.23 4.87
C ALA A 139 -9.51 -7.90 5.64
N TRP A 140 -8.82 -7.83 6.77
CA TRP A 140 -8.66 -6.62 7.58
C TRP A 140 -7.95 -5.49 6.81
N LEU A 141 -6.86 -5.83 6.10
CA LEU A 141 -6.15 -4.86 5.25
C LEU A 141 -7.04 -4.40 4.09
N GLN A 142 -7.69 -5.34 3.41
CA GLN A 142 -8.56 -5.07 2.27
C GLN A 142 -9.69 -4.11 2.65
N GLU A 143 -10.40 -4.35 3.76
CA GLU A 143 -11.45 -3.47 4.26
C GLU A 143 -10.93 -2.04 4.50
N ARG A 144 -9.74 -1.89 5.08
CA ARG A 144 -9.14 -0.58 5.35
C ARG A 144 -8.64 0.13 4.11
N VAL A 145 -8.08 -0.62 3.17
CA VAL A 145 -7.51 -0.06 1.94
C VAL A 145 -8.61 0.36 0.96
N GLU A 146 -9.70 -0.40 0.90
CA GLU A 146 -10.82 -0.17 -0.02
C GLU A 146 -11.97 0.63 0.61
N GLY A 147 -12.01 0.72 1.94
CA GLY A 147 -13.08 1.39 2.66
C GLY A 147 -13.21 2.89 2.37
N PRO A 148 -14.35 3.49 2.67
CA PRO A 148 -14.60 4.91 2.43
C PRO A 148 -13.72 5.82 3.30
N ASP A 149 -13.30 5.37 4.48
CA ASP A 149 -12.51 6.14 5.44
C ASP A 149 -10.99 6.06 5.20
N LYS A 150 -10.56 5.51 4.07
CA LYS A 150 -9.14 5.35 3.75
C LYS A 150 -8.40 6.66 3.48
N GLU A 151 -9.09 7.70 3.09
CA GLU A 151 -8.49 8.98 2.75
C GLU A 151 -8.22 9.78 4.03
N ILE A 152 -6.93 9.88 4.37
CA ILE A 152 -6.50 10.69 5.49
C ILE A 152 -6.43 12.15 5.05
N VAL A 153 -7.33 12.97 5.57
CA VAL A 153 -7.25 14.42 5.40
C VAL A 153 -6.37 15.01 6.50
N PHE A 154 -5.17 15.44 6.12
CA PHE A 154 -4.26 16.10 7.06
C PHE A 154 -4.75 17.49 7.41
N THR A 155 -4.77 17.81 8.72
CA THR A 155 -4.96 19.16 9.22
C THR A 155 -3.80 20.07 8.80
N HIS A 156 -3.98 21.39 8.87
CA HIS A 156 -2.87 22.33 8.62
C HIS A 156 -1.68 22.10 9.56
N GLU A 157 -1.94 21.75 10.81
CA GLU A 157 -0.91 21.42 11.80
C GLU A 157 -0.18 20.13 11.42
N GLY A 158 -0.92 19.10 11.01
CA GLY A 158 -0.35 17.84 10.52
C GLY A 158 0.55 18.05 9.30
N LYS A 159 0.10 18.83 8.30
CA LYS A 159 0.92 19.18 7.13
C LYS A 159 2.18 19.95 7.52
N ARG A 160 2.08 20.89 8.47
CA ARG A 160 3.24 21.65 8.97
C ARG A 160 4.23 20.74 9.70
N ALA A 161 3.75 19.79 10.51
CA ALA A 161 4.61 18.84 11.20
C ALA A 161 5.37 17.94 10.22
N ILE A 162 4.70 17.43 9.18
CA ILE A 162 5.34 16.65 8.12
C ILE A 162 6.39 17.49 7.40
N PHE A 163 6.03 18.71 6.99
CA PHE A 163 6.98 19.64 6.33
C PHE A 163 8.19 19.95 7.19
N GLN A 164 8.00 20.18 8.48
CA GLN A 164 9.10 20.41 9.41
C GLN A 164 10.06 19.23 9.43
N LYS A 165 9.54 18.00 9.52
CA LYS A 165 10.36 16.79 9.50
C LYS A 165 11.12 16.58 8.20
N LEU A 166 10.51 16.89 7.08
CA LEU A 166 11.19 16.87 5.77
C LEU A 166 12.32 17.90 5.73
N ALA A 167 12.07 19.13 6.21
CA ALA A 167 13.08 20.18 6.25
C ALA A 167 14.24 19.86 7.22
N GLU A 168 13.97 19.28 8.38
CA GLU A 168 14.98 18.79 9.35
C GLU A 168 15.86 17.70 8.70
N THR A 169 15.23 16.76 7.99
CA THR A 169 15.88 15.64 7.31
C THR A 169 16.82 16.13 6.22
N GLU A 170 16.32 16.93 5.31
CA GLU A 170 17.10 17.51 4.21
C GLU A 170 18.18 18.45 4.74
N GLY A 171 17.87 19.26 5.74
CA GLY A 171 18.79 20.20 6.36
C GLY A 171 20.00 19.51 6.98
N LEU A 172 19.82 18.38 7.66
CA LEU A 172 20.91 17.59 8.20
C LEU A 172 21.82 17.08 7.07
N GLU A 173 21.26 16.51 6.02
CA GLU A 173 22.05 15.96 4.91
C GLU A 173 22.80 17.02 4.15
N LYS A 174 22.19 18.16 3.87
CA LYS A 174 22.87 19.33 3.28
C LYS A 174 23.98 19.86 4.17
N PHE A 175 23.75 19.92 5.48
CA PHE A 175 24.80 20.34 6.42
C PHE A 175 25.99 19.36 6.40
N LEU A 176 25.73 18.06 6.44
CA LEU A 176 26.77 17.03 6.39
C LEU A 176 27.54 17.10 5.06
N ASP A 177 26.86 17.36 3.95
CA ASP A 177 27.48 17.49 2.63
C ASP A 177 28.54 18.61 2.59
N VAL A 178 28.18 19.77 3.11
CA VAL A 178 29.07 20.94 3.14
C VAL A 178 30.19 20.75 4.16
N LYS A 179 29.87 20.17 5.33
CA LYS A 179 30.82 20.13 6.47
C LYS A 179 31.77 18.96 6.45
N TYR A 180 31.34 17.82 5.92
CA TYR A 180 32.11 16.57 5.94
C TYR A 180 32.26 16.00 4.51
N THR A 181 32.78 16.84 3.63
CA THR A 181 33.05 16.48 2.24
C THR A 181 34.01 15.28 2.16
N GLY A 182 33.67 14.31 1.32
CA GLY A 182 34.48 13.09 1.13
C GLY A 182 34.21 11.98 2.14
N THR A 183 33.38 12.19 3.16
CA THR A 183 32.95 11.16 4.10
C THR A 183 31.63 10.53 3.63
N LYS A 184 31.42 9.24 3.91
CA LYS A 184 30.14 8.57 3.63
C LYS A 184 29.05 9.13 4.55
N ARG A 185 28.05 9.77 3.97
CA ARG A 185 26.98 10.44 4.72
C ARG A 185 25.68 9.64 4.74
N PHE A 186 25.54 8.66 3.86
CA PHE A 186 24.39 7.76 3.79
C PHE A 186 23.04 8.49 3.69
N GLY A 187 22.97 9.49 2.80
CA GLY A 187 21.77 10.31 2.62
C GLY A 187 20.55 9.53 2.12
N LEU A 188 19.38 10.10 2.34
CA LEU A 188 18.10 9.57 1.86
C LEU A 188 17.85 9.93 0.39
N ASP A 189 18.25 11.14 -0.02
CA ASP A 189 18.19 11.63 -1.41
C ASP A 189 16.89 11.23 -2.15
N GLY A 190 15.80 11.91 -1.88
CA GLY A 190 14.47 11.62 -2.44
C GLY A 190 13.60 10.68 -1.59
N GLY A 191 14.18 10.05 -0.55
CA GLY A 191 13.47 9.18 0.40
C GLY A 191 13.16 9.84 1.75
N GLU A 192 13.23 11.17 1.87
CA GLU A 192 13.09 11.92 3.12
C GLU A 192 11.77 11.67 3.83
N ALA A 193 10.73 11.30 3.09
CA ALA A 193 9.41 10.98 3.61
C ALA A 193 9.42 9.76 4.58
N VAL A 194 10.47 8.93 4.57
CA VAL A 194 10.62 7.82 5.52
C VAL A 194 10.70 8.32 6.96
N VAL A 195 11.27 9.51 7.21
CA VAL A 195 11.41 10.06 8.56
C VAL A 195 10.05 10.38 9.19
N PRO A 196 9.18 11.22 8.61
CA PRO A 196 7.85 11.42 9.16
C PRO A 196 6.97 10.16 9.14
N ALA A 197 7.18 9.24 8.19
CA ALA A 197 6.47 7.96 8.17
C ALA A 197 6.81 7.09 9.37
N LEU A 198 8.10 6.88 9.66
CA LEU A 198 8.56 6.12 10.84
C LEU A 198 8.09 6.77 12.15
N GLU A 199 8.17 8.09 12.26
CA GLU A 199 7.68 8.80 13.45
C GLU A 199 6.18 8.54 13.67
N GLN A 200 5.37 8.56 12.61
CA GLN A 200 3.96 8.25 12.70
C GLN A 200 3.68 6.78 13.02
N ILE A 201 4.43 5.85 12.46
CA ILE A 201 4.32 4.41 12.78
C ILE A 201 4.60 4.17 14.26
N ILE A 202 5.69 4.73 14.79
CA ILE A 202 6.08 4.60 16.20
C ILE A 202 5.01 5.21 17.10
N LYS A 203 4.58 6.44 16.83
CA LYS A 203 3.57 7.15 17.60
C LYS A 203 2.21 6.44 17.58
N ARG A 204 1.76 6.05 16.39
CA ARG A 204 0.48 5.36 16.24
C ARG A 204 0.52 3.97 16.85
N GLY A 205 1.61 3.23 16.63
CA GLY A 205 1.84 1.91 17.22
C GLY A 205 1.78 1.96 18.74
N GLY A 206 2.49 2.91 19.36
CA GLY A 206 2.45 3.12 20.82
C GLY A 206 1.04 3.40 21.34
N ASN A 207 0.27 4.24 20.64
CA ASN A 207 -1.13 4.52 21.00
C ASN A 207 -2.04 3.29 20.87
N LEU A 208 -1.69 2.34 20.01
CA LEU A 208 -2.40 1.06 19.80
C LEU A 208 -1.87 -0.08 20.68
N GLY A 209 -0.93 0.19 21.59
CA GLY A 209 -0.42 -0.78 22.55
C GLY A 209 0.85 -1.52 22.11
N VAL A 210 1.49 -1.15 21.03
CA VAL A 210 2.82 -1.64 20.65
C VAL A 210 3.83 -1.17 21.68
N ARG A 211 4.58 -2.09 22.28
CA ARG A 211 5.55 -1.82 23.35
C ARG A 211 6.98 -1.79 22.86
N GLU A 212 7.29 -2.50 21.81
CA GLU A 212 8.62 -2.65 21.28
C GLU A 212 8.62 -2.61 19.76
N ILE A 213 9.56 -1.88 19.19
CA ILE A 213 9.77 -1.78 17.74
C ILE A 213 11.25 -2.02 17.48
N VAL A 214 11.55 -3.01 16.62
CA VAL A 214 12.92 -3.30 16.18
C VAL A 214 13.12 -2.72 14.78
N LEU A 215 14.07 -1.79 14.63
CA LEU A 215 14.39 -1.16 13.36
C LEU A 215 15.66 -1.80 12.77
N GLY A 216 15.49 -2.49 11.64
CA GLY A 216 16.61 -2.96 10.81
C GLY A 216 16.92 -1.94 9.72
N MET A 217 18.14 -1.44 9.68
CA MET A 217 18.54 -0.40 8.73
C MET A 217 19.79 -0.81 7.95
N PRO A 218 19.76 -0.77 6.60
CA PRO A 218 20.98 -0.80 5.80
C PRO A 218 21.73 0.55 5.91
N HIS A 219 22.48 0.94 4.91
CA HIS A 219 23.27 2.18 4.96
C HIS A 219 22.43 3.44 4.64
N ARG A 220 21.48 3.38 3.69
CA ARG A 220 20.73 4.56 3.21
C ARG A 220 19.87 5.17 4.32
N GLY A 221 20.10 6.45 4.59
CA GLY A 221 19.33 7.24 5.55
C GLY A 221 19.55 6.90 7.02
N ARG A 222 20.43 5.95 7.37
CA ARG A 222 20.57 5.49 8.76
C ARG A 222 20.93 6.61 9.74
N LEU A 223 21.80 7.55 9.35
CA LEU A 223 22.19 8.65 10.23
C LEU A 223 21.03 9.59 10.50
N ASN A 224 20.18 9.80 9.52
CA ASN A 224 18.97 10.60 9.63
C ASN A 224 17.93 9.92 10.53
N VAL A 225 17.70 8.63 10.34
CA VAL A 225 16.78 7.85 11.20
C VAL A 225 17.27 7.84 12.65
N LEU A 226 18.56 7.63 12.89
CA LEU A 226 19.14 7.65 14.25
C LEU A 226 18.92 9.01 14.95
N THR A 227 19.10 10.12 14.25
CA THR A 227 18.98 11.46 14.83
C THR A 227 17.56 11.97 14.88
N ASN A 228 16.86 11.98 13.75
CA ASN A 228 15.54 12.61 13.62
C ASN A 228 14.36 11.72 14.04
N VAL A 229 14.55 10.39 14.11
CA VAL A 229 13.52 9.44 14.57
C VAL A 229 13.85 8.88 15.94
N MET A 230 15.08 8.38 16.14
CA MET A 230 15.50 7.73 17.39
C MET A 230 16.13 8.68 18.40
N ALA A 231 16.17 9.98 18.08
CA ALA A 231 16.66 11.05 18.95
C ALA A 231 18.13 10.89 19.41
N LYS A 232 18.99 10.24 18.59
CA LYS A 232 20.45 10.28 18.83
C LYS A 232 20.92 11.75 18.80
N PRO A 233 21.65 12.23 19.81
CA PRO A 233 22.11 13.61 19.84
C PRO A 233 23.00 13.95 18.63
N PHE A 234 22.76 15.07 17.98
CA PHE A 234 23.61 15.54 16.86
C PHE A 234 25.06 15.69 17.26
N SER A 235 25.32 16.09 18.53
CA SER A 235 26.69 16.17 19.08
C SER A 235 27.40 14.84 19.05
N ALA A 236 26.72 13.73 19.36
CA ALA A 236 27.27 12.38 19.28
C ALA A 236 27.59 12.02 17.83
N LEU A 237 26.65 12.27 16.90
CA LEU A 237 26.88 12.05 15.47
C LEU A 237 28.09 12.84 14.96
N PHE A 238 28.19 14.14 15.28
CA PHE A 238 29.30 14.97 14.83
C PHE A 238 30.64 14.58 15.48
N HIS A 239 30.61 14.03 16.69
CA HIS A 239 31.79 13.46 17.34
C HIS A 239 32.32 12.27 16.57
N GLU A 240 31.45 11.38 16.10
CA GLU A 240 31.83 10.24 15.25
C GLU A 240 32.41 10.68 13.89
N PHE A 241 31.86 11.71 13.25
CA PHE A 241 32.43 12.30 12.04
C PHE A 241 33.85 12.84 12.22
N LYS A 242 34.23 13.18 13.45
CA LYS A 242 35.58 13.62 13.82
C LYS A 242 36.50 12.46 14.22
N GLY A 243 36.06 11.22 14.08
CA GLY A 243 36.82 10.01 14.43
C GLY A 243 36.68 9.57 15.89
N GLY A 244 35.77 10.18 16.65
CA GLY A 244 35.41 9.73 18.00
C GLY A 244 34.46 8.52 17.96
N SER A 245 34.21 7.94 19.14
CA SER A 245 33.20 6.92 19.34
C SER A 245 32.14 7.43 20.33
N SER A 246 30.87 7.18 20.04
CA SER A 246 29.76 7.40 20.97
C SER A 246 29.24 6.09 21.56
N ASN A 247 29.87 4.96 21.23
CA ASN A 247 29.49 3.69 21.82
C ASN A 247 29.97 3.63 23.28
N PRO A 248 29.18 3.01 24.18
CA PRO A 248 29.67 2.65 25.51
C PRO A 248 30.92 1.79 25.42
N ASP A 249 31.84 1.93 26.38
CA ASP A 249 33.12 1.20 26.41
C ASP A 249 32.96 -0.33 26.39
N GLU A 250 31.78 -0.81 26.77
CA GLU A 250 31.43 -2.24 26.83
C GLU A 250 30.95 -2.83 25.51
N ILE A 251 30.72 -2.00 24.50
CA ILE A 251 30.19 -2.43 23.19
C ILE A 251 31.29 -2.36 22.13
N GLU A 252 31.80 -3.52 21.75
CA GLU A 252 32.69 -3.64 20.60
C GLU A 252 31.92 -3.40 19.28
N GLY A 253 32.38 -2.47 18.49
CA GLY A 253 31.82 -2.19 17.17
C GLY A 253 32.35 -0.91 16.55
N SER A 254 32.23 -0.81 15.22
CA SER A 254 32.45 0.47 14.55
C SER A 254 31.24 1.36 14.77
N GLY A 255 31.44 2.65 15.08
CA GLY A 255 30.36 3.64 15.18
C GLY A 255 29.49 3.71 13.90
N ASP A 256 28.42 4.49 13.97
CA ASP A 256 27.46 4.64 12.84
C ASP A 256 28.07 5.33 11.62
N VAL A 257 29.10 6.12 11.83
CA VAL A 257 29.89 6.80 10.80
C VAL A 257 31.17 6.00 10.52
N LYS A 258 31.46 5.74 9.25
CA LYS A 258 32.67 5.06 8.78
C LYS A 258 33.43 5.90 7.77
#